data_4332e0e0777b740a504746ba15379538
#
_entry.id   4332e0e0777b740a504746ba15379538
#
_cell.length_a   1.000
_cell.length_b   1.000
_cell.length_c   1.000
_cell.angle_alpha   90.00
_cell.angle_beta   90.00
_cell.angle_gamma   90.00
#
_symmetry.space_group_name_H-M   'P 1'
#
loop_
_entity.id
_entity.type
_entity.pdbx_description
1 polymer ?
#
loop_
_entity_poly.entity_id
_entity_poly.type
_entity_poly.pdbx_seq_one_letter_code
_entity_poly.pdbx_strand_id
1 'polypeptide(L)'
;MKKTLHWALSGALLASVAGMASAAEPIQPIAAAKPGNPAMVELGKKLFFDPRLSKSGFISCNSCHNLSMGGSDNLKTSIGDHW
;
A
#
# COMPACT_ATOMS: atom_id res chain seq x y z
N MET A 1 63.17 14.06 -11.21
CA MET A 1 62.09 14.74 -10.50
C MET A 1 60.91 15.12 -11.44
N LYS A 2 60.41 14.22 -12.26
CA LYS A 2 59.29 14.50 -13.21
C LYS A 2 58.23 13.39 -13.26
N LYS A 3 58.15 12.49 -12.27
CA LYS A 3 57.22 11.35 -12.27
C LYS A 3 56.12 11.40 -11.20
N THR A 4 56.01 12.42 -10.42
CA THR A 4 55.04 12.50 -9.32
C THR A 4 53.83 13.37 -9.62
N LEU A 5 53.75 14.02 -10.79
CA LEU A 5 52.66 14.93 -11.11
C LEU A 5 51.46 14.27 -11.82
N HIS A 6 51.60 13.06 -12.31
CA HIS A 6 50.52 12.39 -13.09
C HIS A 6 49.55 11.58 -12.24
N TRP A 7 49.88 11.31 -10.98
CA TRP A 7 49.01 10.54 -10.10
C TRP A 7 47.99 11.38 -9.34
N ALA A 8 48.21 12.70 -9.26
CA ALA A 8 47.32 13.60 -8.58
C ALA A 8 46.09 14.04 -9.40
N LEU A 9 46.16 13.89 -10.74
CA LEU A 9 45.07 14.28 -11.65
C LEU A 9 44.04 13.17 -11.93
N SER A 10 44.41 11.90 -11.72
CA SER A 10 43.49 10.77 -11.93
C SER A 10 42.52 10.51 -10.77
N GLY A 11 42.78 11.05 -9.58
CA GLY A 11 41.93 10.85 -8.41
C GLY A 11 40.73 11.81 -8.32
N ALA A 12 40.77 12.92 -9.05
CA ALA A 12 39.74 13.97 -8.94
C ALA A 12 38.51 13.75 -9.84
N LEU A 13 38.59 12.81 -10.80
CA LEU A 13 37.51 12.61 -11.80
C LEU A 13 36.49 11.53 -11.41
N LEU A 14 36.72 10.79 -10.33
CA LEU A 14 35.84 9.69 -9.89
C LEU A 14 34.87 10.07 -8.77
N ALA A 15 34.94 11.31 -8.25
CA ALA A 15 34.12 11.75 -7.12
C ALA A 15 32.80 12.46 -7.53
N SER A 16 32.47 12.59 -8.81
CA SER A 16 31.37 13.43 -9.27
C SER A 16 30.13 12.70 -9.80
N VAL A 17 29.99 11.40 -9.59
CA VAL A 17 28.84 10.62 -10.15
C VAL A 17 27.96 10.00 -9.07
N ALA A 18 27.89 10.55 -7.87
CA ALA A 18 26.91 10.15 -6.86
C ALA A 18 25.82 11.21 -6.69
N GLY A 19 25.34 11.78 -7.78
CA GLY A 19 24.04 12.44 -7.79
C GLY A 19 22.97 11.34 -7.76
N MET A 20 22.56 10.92 -6.57
CA MET A 20 21.37 10.08 -6.43
C MET A 20 20.17 10.87 -6.95
N ALA A 21 19.71 10.53 -8.16
CA ALA A 21 18.38 10.91 -8.59
C ALA A 21 17.40 10.21 -7.64
N SER A 22 16.97 10.90 -6.61
CA SER A 22 15.83 10.50 -5.80
C SER A 22 14.59 10.68 -6.67
N ALA A 23 14.23 9.64 -7.41
CA ALA A 23 12.94 9.58 -8.06
C ALA A 23 11.90 9.53 -6.94
N ALA A 24 11.10 10.59 -6.81
CA ALA A 24 9.97 10.57 -5.91
C ALA A 24 8.98 9.50 -6.41
N GLU A 25 8.65 8.55 -5.56
CA GLU A 25 7.64 7.54 -5.85
C GLU A 25 6.30 8.22 -6.19
N PRO A 26 5.67 7.89 -7.33
CA PRO A 26 4.40 8.49 -7.73
C PRO A 26 3.26 8.10 -6.77
N ILE A 27 3.40 6.97 -6.07
CA ILE A 27 2.43 6.50 -5.08
C ILE A 27 3.00 6.77 -3.70
N GLN A 28 2.30 7.58 -2.93
CA GLN A 28 2.68 7.92 -1.56
C GLN A 28 1.96 7.02 -0.56
N PRO A 29 2.57 6.71 0.60
CA PRO A 29 1.88 5.98 1.67
C PRO A 29 0.60 6.69 2.08
N ILE A 30 -0.48 5.93 2.24
CA ILE A 30 -1.75 6.44 2.73
C ILE A 30 -1.60 6.75 4.22
N ALA A 31 -1.92 7.99 4.61
CA ALA A 31 -1.91 8.37 6.01
C ALA A 31 -2.96 7.57 6.80
N ALA A 32 -2.63 7.19 8.03
CA ALA A 32 -3.57 6.52 8.91
C ALA A 32 -4.83 7.39 9.13
N ALA A 33 -6.00 6.79 8.97
CA ALA A 33 -7.26 7.48 9.24
C ALA A 33 -7.36 7.87 10.72
N LYS A 34 -7.92 9.04 10.99
CA LYS A 34 -8.30 9.47 12.35
C LYS A 34 -9.79 9.21 12.51
N PRO A 35 -10.21 8.13 13.20
CA PRO A 35 -11.62 7.87 13.42
C PRO A 35 -12.21 8.98 14.30
N GLY A 36 -13.29 9.62 13.81
CA GLY A 36 -13.91 10.73 14.52
C GLY A 36 -14.79 10.30 15.70
N ASN A 37 -15.45 9.16 15.58
CA ASN A 37 -16.38 8.65 16.60
C ASN A 37 -16.18 7.15 16.82
N PRO A 38 -15.70 6.73 18.02
CA PRO A 38 -15.45 5.33 18.32
C PRO A 38 -16.69 4.44 18.20
N ALA A 39 -17.87 4.93 18.62
CA ALA A 39 -19.10 4.15 18.52
C ALA A 39 -19.52 3.89 17.07
N MET A 40 -19.31 4.85 16.17
CA MET A 40 -19.54 4.68 14.73
C MET A 40 -18.55 3.69 14.13
N VAL A 41 -17.30 3.69 14.57
CA VAL A 41 -16.27 2.72 14.13
C VAL A 41 -16.68 1.30 14.53
N GLU A 42 -17.13 1.10 15.79
CA GLU A 42 -17.59 -0.21 16.25
C GLU A 42 -18.87 -0.66 15.53
N LEU A 43 -19.79 0.26 15.25
CA LEU A 43 -20.97 -0.05 14.45
C LEU A 43 -20.56 -0.48 13.03
N GLY A 44 -19.70 0.28 12.37
CA GLY A 44 -19.20 -0.05 11.04
C GLY A 44 -18.51 -1.41 10.98
N LYS A 45 -17.71 -1.74 11.99
CA LYS A 45 -17.08 -3.06 12.13
C LYS A 45 -18.12 -4.18 12.23
N LYS A 46 -19.16 -4.01 13.04
CA LYS A 46 -20.25 -5.00 13.14
C LYS A 46 -20.97 -5.16 11.80
N LEU A 47 -21.30 -4.06 11.13
CA LEU A 47 -21.99 -4.07 9.84
C LEU A 47 -21.17 -4.73 8.75
N PHE A 48 -19.85 -4.57 8.75
CA PHE A 48 -18.95 -5.18 7.76
C PHE A 48 -19.03 -6.72 7.77
N PHE A 49 -19.25 -7.33 8.91
CA PHE A 49 -19.37 -8.78 9.07
C PHE A 49 -20.83 -9.26 9.12
N ASP A 50 -21.81 -8.37 9.06
CA ASP A 50 -23.22 -8.72 9.23
C ASP A 50 -23.85 -9.09 7.89
N PRO A 51 -24.24 -10.37 7.66
CA PRO A 51 -24.84 -10.78 6.41
C PRO A 51 -26.28 -10.26 6.21
N ARG A 52 -26.92 -9.76 7.26
CA ARG A 52 -28.29 -9.23 7.19
C ARG A 52 -28.44 -7.98 6.33
N LEU A 53 -27.31 -7.34 5.96
CA LEU A 53 -27.32 -6.22 5.01
C LEU A 53 -27.50 -6.67 3.55
N SER A 54 -27.28 -7.94 3.24
CA SER A 54 -27.54 -8.51 1.94
C SER A 54 -29.00 -8.93 1.80
N LYS A 55 -29.49 -8.97 0.57
CA LYS A 55 -30.88 -9.41 0.29
C LYS A 55 -31.10 -10.87 0.67
N SER A 56 -30.12 -11.74 0.42
CA SER A 56 -30.18 -13.16 0.77
C SER A 56 -29.99 -13.44 2.27
N GLY A 57 -29.35 -12.54 3.00
CA GLY A 57 -28.93 -12.77 4.38
C GLY A 57 -27.73 -13.71 4.55
N PHE A 58 -27.02 -14.07 3.45
CA PHE A 58 -25.92 -15.04 3.49
C PHE A 58 -24.55 -14.44 3.26
N ILE A 59 -24.44 -13.28 2.62
CA ILE A 59 -23.17 -12.63 2.35
C ILE A 59 -23.03 -11.33 3.12
N SER A 60 -21.80 -11.06 3.58
CA SER A 60 -21.41 -9.80 4.19
C SER A 60 -20.38 -9.08 3.31
N CYS A 61 -19.99 -7.86 3.69
CA CYS A 61 -18.87 -7.17 3.03
C CYS A 61 -17.60 -8.02 3.06
N ASN A 62 -17.33 -8.71 4.18
CA ASN A 62 -16.18 -9.59 4.33
C ASN A 62 -16.20 -10.80 3.38
N SER A 63 -17.34 -11.17 2.82
CA SER A 63 -17.43 -12.30 1.86
C SER A 63 -16.61 -12.03 0.59
N CYS A 64 -16.59 -10.79 0.10
CA CYS A 64 -15.80 -10.37 -1.06
C CYS A 64 -14.53 -9.60 -0.66
N HIS A 65 -14.56 -8.89 0.48
CA HIS A 65 -13.44 -8.11 1.01
C HIS A 65 -12.87 -8.77 2.26
N ASN A 66 -12.38 -9.99 2.11
CA ASN A 66 -11.91 -10.80 3.24
C ASN A 66 -10.65 -10.19 3.86
N LEU A 67 -10.75 -9.74 5.12
CA LEU A 67 -9.66 -9.09 5.82
C LEU A 67 -8.46 -10.00 6.08
N SER A 68 -8.67 -11.31 6.19
CA SER A 68 -7.58 -12.29 6.33
C SER A 68 -6.84 -12.58 5.02
N MET A 69 -7.39 -12.10 3.90
CA MET A 69 -6.83 -12.27 2.56
C MET A 69 -6.47 -10.90 1.92
N GLY A 70 -6.14 -9.93 2.74
CA GLY A 70 -5.79 -8.59 2.27
C GLY A 70 -6.95 -7.79 1.68
N GLY A 71 -8.19 -8.11 2.05
CA GLY A 71 -9.38 -7.42 1.56
C GLY A 71 -9.90 -7.93 0.20
N SER A 72 -9.43 -9.08 -0.26
CA SER A 72 -9.82 -9.72 -1.52
C SER A 72 -10.43 -11.11 -1.28
N ASP A 73 -11.24 -11.60 -2.23
CA ASP A 73 -11.65 -13.00 -2.29
C ASP A 73 -10.79 -13.86 -3.22
N ASN A 74 -9.78 -13.26 -3.86
CA ASN A 74 -8.88 -13.86 -4.85
C ASN A 74 -9.59 -14.45 -6.08
N LEU A 75 -10.81 -14.03 -6.36
CA LEU A 75 -11.55 -14.40 -7.55
C LEU A 75 -11.37 -13.36 -8.65
N LYS A 76 -11.45 -13.79 -9.91
CA LYS A 76 -11.45 -12.87 -11.05
C LYS A 76 -12.64 -11.90 -11.02
N THR A 77 -13.77 -12.40 -10.55
CA THR A 77 -15.00 -11.65 -10.33
C THR A 77 -15.68 -12.21 -9.10
N SER A 78 -15.99 -11.35 -8.14
CA SER A 78 -16.71 -11.74 -6.93
C SER A 78 -18.14 -12.22 -7.28
N ILE A 79 -18.61 -13.21 -6.53
CA ILE A 79 -19.89 -13.86 -6.80
C ILE A 79 -21.07 -12.93 -6.47
N GLY A 80 -21.01 -12.19 -5.35
CA GLY A 80 -22.11 -11.33 -4.92
C GLY A 80 -23.30 -12.10 -4.33
N ASP A 81 -24.44 -11.40 -4.22
CA ASP A 81 -25.64 -11.93 -3.54
C ASP A 81 -26.48 -12.87 -4.42
N HIS A 82 -26.30 -12.84 -5.71
CA HIS A 82 -26.93 -13.73 -6.67
C HIS A 82 -25.85 -14.57 -7.35
N TRP A 83 -25.83 -15.84 -7.05
CA TRP A 83 -24.88 -16.84 -7.56
C TRP A 83 -24.86 -16.92 -9.08
#